data_da70d72370c6a25c79f6d973a7a7cc50
#
_entry.id   da70d72370c6a25c79f6d973a7a7cc50
#
_cell.length_a   1.000
_cell.length_b   1.000
_cell.length_c   1.000
_cell.angle_alpha   90.00
_cell.angle_beta   90.00
_cell.angle_gamma   90.00
#
_symmetry.space_group_name_H-M   'P 1'
#
loop_
_entity.id
_entity.type
_entity.pdbx_description
1 polymer ?
#
loop_
_entity_poly.entity_id
_entity_poly.type
_entity_poly.pdbx_seq_one_letter_code
_entity_poly.pdbx_strand_id
1 'polypeptide(L)'
;AKKAFGSDPLSGRKICVQGVGQVGKYLIEYLIKEGAEVLITDIFEDKLKKVALDTGAVAIDPNLIYDMDMDIYAPCALGATINDDTIDRLKCAVIAGGANNQLKDEAKHGQILLEKGIIYAPDFLINAGGVINVGAEYFGGYNREIVYKQAEKIYDTCLYILNKSEKENIPA
;
A
#
# COMPACT_ATOMS: atom_id res chain seq x y z
N ALA A 1 5.26 -0.65 8.49
CA ALA A 1 6.45 -1.34 8.98
C ALA A 1 6.50 -1.34 10.51
N LYS A 2 6.54 -0.19 11.19
CA LYS A 2 6.69 -0.10 12.66
C LYS A 2 5.74 -0.99 13.44
N LYS A 3 4.45 -0.99 13.09
CA LYS A 3 3.43 -1.79 13.77
C LYS A 3 3.64 -3.30 13.58
N ALA A 4 4.00 -3.73 12.38
CA ALA A 4 4.15 -5.16 12.06
C ALA A 4 5.52 -5.73 12.48
N PHE A 5 6.58 -4.94 12.34
CA PHE A 5 7.96 -5.42 12.45
C PHE A 5 8.74 -4.78 13.61
N GLY A 6 8.10 -3.91 14.39
CA GLY A 6 8.73 -3.18 15.50
C GLY A 6 9.69 -2.07 15.07
N SER A 7 9.93 -1.90 13.78
CA SER A 7 10.85 -0.90 13.21
C SER A 7 10.30 -0.29 11.92
N ASP A 8 10.72 0.92 11.59
CA ASP A 8 10.32 1.60 10.35
C ASP A 8 11.12 1.22 9.11
N PRO A 9 12.43 0.88 9.18
CA PRO A 9 13.22 0.55 7.99
C PRO A 9 12.61 -0.60 7.18
N LEU A 10 12.62 -0.41 5.84
CA LEU A 10 12.12 -1.38 4.87
C LEU A 10 13.24 -2.21 4.22
N SER A 11 14.49 -1.96 4.60
CA SER A 11 15.65 -2.67 4.06
C SER A 11 15.53 -4.18 4.25
N GLY A 12 15.68 -4.93 3.15
CA GLY A 12 15.55 -6.39 3.11
C GLY A 12 14.11 -6.91 3.22
N ARG A 13 13.08 -6.02 3.27
CA ARG A 13 11.68 -6.43 3.22
C ARG A 13 11.27 -6.73 1.79
N LYS A 14 10.55 -7.83 1.61
CA LYS A 14 9.98 -8.20 0.32
C LYS A 14 8.59 -7.58 0.15
N ILE A 15 8.46 -6.68 -0.83
CA ILE A 15 7.25 -5.90 -1.06
C ILE A 15 6.73 -6.16 -2.47
N CYS A 16 5.47 -6.61 -2.56
CA CYS A 16 4.81 -6.81 -3.85
C CYS A 16 3.91 -5.62 -4.17
N VAL A 17 4.20 -4.90 -5.25
CA VAL A 17 3.40 -3.76 -5.73
C VAL A 17 2.57 -4.18 -6.93
N GLN A 18 1.24 -4.10 -6.81
CA GLN A 18 0.31 -4.37 -7.89
C GLN A 18 -0.14 -3.07 -8.54
N GLY A 19 0.27 -2.86 -9.79
CA GLY A 19 0.00 -1.66 -10.56
C GLY A 19 1.21 -0.72 -10.62
N VAL A 20 1.68 -0.47 -11.85
CA VAL A 20 2.84 0.39 -12.14
C VAL A 20 2.43 1.71 -12.79
N GLY A 21 1.22 2.20 -12.45
CA GLY A 21 0.76 3.54 -12.80
C GLY A 21 1.58 4.64 -12.10
N GLN A 22 1.13 5.88 -12.17
CA GLN A 22 1.88 7.01 -11.58
C GLN A 22 2.18 6.80 -10.09
N VAL A 23 1.17 6.45 -9.28
CA VAL A 23 1.36 6.22 -7.84
C VAL A 23 2.28 5.03 -7.58
N GLY A 24 2.01 3.89 -8.26
CA GLY A 24 2.82 2.68 -8.09
C GLY A 24 4.29 2.89 -8.46
N LYS A 25 4.56 3.59 -9.58
CA LYS A 25 5.93 3.89 -9.99
C LYS A 25 6.71 4.68 -8.93
N TYR A 26 6.14 5.77 -8.43
CA TYR A 26 6.79 6.55 -7.38
C TYR A 26 6.99 5.74 -6.10
N LEU A 27 5.99 4.94 -5.70
CA LEU A 27 6.11 4.05 -4.55
C LEU A 27 7.28 3.07 -4.74
N ILE A 28 7.38 2.42 -5.90
CA ILE A 28 8.47 1.49 -6.24
C ILE A 28 9.84 2.17 -6.10
N GLU A 29 9.99 3.37 -6.65
CA GLU A 29 11.23 4.15 -6.56
C GLU A 29 11.63 4.45 -5.11
N TYR A 30 10.66 4.81 -4.25
CA TYR A 30 10.91 5.05 -2.83
C TYR A 30 11.25 3.76 -2.08
N LEU A 31 10.54 2.66 -2.32
CA LEU A 31 10.81 1.38 -1.68
C LEU A 31 12.21 0.86 -1.98
N ILE A 32 12.65 0.99 -3.24
CA ILE A 32 14.01 0.60 -3.64
C ILE A 32 15.05 1.48 -2.96
N LYS A 33 14.83 2.79 -2.85
CA LYS A 33 15.73 3.70 -2.11
C LYS A 33 15.85 3.34 -0.63
N GLU A 34 14.78 2.82 -0.04
CA GLU A 34 14.76 2.32 1.34
C GLU A 34 15.41 0.93 1.48
N GLY A 35 15.88 0.33 0.38
CA GLY A 35 16.55 -0.97 0.37
C GLY A 35 15.61 -2.17 0.43
N ALA A 36 14.34 -2.02 0.06
CA ALA A 36 13.40 -3.12 -0.04
C ALA A 36 13.66 -3.98 -1.30
N GLU A 37 13.31 -5.26 -1.22
CA GLU A 37 13.20 -6.17 -2.36
C GLU A 37 11.82 -5.99 -2.99
N VAL A 38 11.75 -5.39 -4.18
CA VAL A 38 10.47 -5.02 -4.78
C VAL A 38 10.10 -5.93 -5.94
N LEU A 39 8.98 -6.64 -5.80
CA LEU A 39 8.31 -7.38 -6.86
C LEU A 39 7.17 -6.52 -7.41
N ILE A 40 6.99 -6.49 -8.72
CA ILE A 40 5.99 -5.64 -9.37
C ILE A 40 5.16 -6.40 -10.39
N THR A 41 3.89 -6.02 -10.53
CA THR A 41 3.02 -6.56 -11.58
C THR A 41 2.05 -5.50 -12.11
N ASP A 42 1.64 -5.68 -13.35
CA ASP A 42 0.61 -4.89 -14.03
C ASP A 42 0.00 -5.71 -15.16
N ILE A 43 -1.23 -5.39 -15.55
CA ILE A 43 -1.89 -5.99 -16.70
C ILE A 43 -1.32 -5.48 -18.04
N PHE A 44 -0.64 -4.34 -18.03
CA PHE A 44 0.03 -3.74 -19.19
C PHE A 44 1.50 -4.13 -19.23
N GLU A 45 1.81 -5.20 -19.94
CA GLU A 45 3.14 -5.81 -20.01
C GLU A 45 4.26 -4.83 -20.40
N ASP A 46 4.01 -3.96 -21.39
CA ASP A 46 5.00 -2.96 -21.84
C ASP A 46 5.35 -1.95 -20.75
N LYS A 47 4.34 -1.50 -19.98
CA LYS A 47 4.56 -0.60 -18.84
C LYS A 47 5.33 -1.31 -17.73
N LEU A 48 4.96 -2.56 -17.45
CA LEU A 48 5.61 -3.39 -16.44
C LEU A 48 7.09 -3.59 -16.76
N LYS A 49 7.43 -4.00 -17.99
CA LYS A 49 8.81 -4.16 -18.45
C LYS A 49 9.62 -2.87 -18.35
N LYS A 50 9.01 -1.74 -18.75
CA LYS A 50 9.66 -0.44 -18.66
C LYS A 50 9.99 -0.07 -17.22
N VAL A 51 9.02 -0.17 -16.30
CA VAL A 51 9.26 0.17 -14.89
C VAL A 51 10.26 -0.77 -14.25
N ALA A 52 10.20 -2.06 -14.54
CA ALA A 52 11.21 -3.03 -14.08
C ALA A 52 12.63 -2.63 -14.53
N LEU A 53 12.79 -2.26 -15.81
CA LEU A 53 14.10 -1.85 -16.35
C LEU A 53 14.58 -0.52 -15.71
N ASP A 54 13.68 0.45 -15.57
CA ASP A 54 14.01 1.79 -15.05
C ASP A 54 14.39 1.76 -13.55
N THR A 55 13.80 0.82 -12.78
CA THR A 55 13.91 0.81 -11.32
C THR A 55 14.74 -0.34 -10.76
N GLY A 56 14.91 -1.42 -11.51
CA GLY A 56 15.53 -2.66 -11.03
C GLY A 56 14.59 -3.56 -10.23
N ALA A 57 13.29 -3.23 -10.13
CA ALA A 57 12.28 -4.09 -9.54
C ALA A 57 12.05 -5.35 -10.38
N VAL A 58 11.67 -6.45 -9.74
CA VAL A 58 11.45 -7.74 -10.41
C VAL A 58 10.00 -7.84 -10.88
N ALA A 59 9.80 -7.94 -12.19
CA ALA A 59 8.47 -8.15 -12.78
C ALA A 59 8.01 -9.60 -12.58
N ILE A 60 6.76 -9.78 -12.14
CA ILE A 60 6.12 -11.07 -11.95
C ILE A 60 4.78 -11.14 -12.71
N ASP A 61 4.31 -12.37 -12.97
CA ASP A 61 3.02 -12.62 -13.57
C ASP A 61 1.88 -12.07 -12.67
N PRO A 62 0.89 -11.33 -13.23
CA PRO A 62 -0.24 -10.80 -12.45
C PRO A 62 -1.04 -11.84 -11.68
N ASN A 63 -1.11 -13.07 -12.17
CA ASN A 63 -1.84 -14.13 -11.50
C ASN A 63 -1.12 -14.71 -10.28
N LEU A 64 0.18 -14.51 -10.19
CA LEU A 64 1.03 -15.07 -9.13
C LEU A 64 1.20 -14.14 -7.93
N ILE A 65 0.89 -12.84 -8.05
CA ILE A 65 1.20 -11.86 -6.99
C ILE A 65 0.61 -12.24 -5.63
N TYR A 66 -0.58 -12.81 -5.60
CA TYR A 66 -1.26 -13.16 -4.34
C TYR A 66 -0.63 -14.38 -3.63
N ASP A 67 0.10 -15.22 -4.37
CA ASP A 67 0.73 -16.44 -3.85
C ASP A 67 2.20 -16.20 -3.46
N MET A 68 2.73 -15.01 -3.75
CA MET A 68 4.11 -14.68 -3.45
C MET A 68 4.37 -14.67 -1.95
N ASP A 69 5.53 -15.17 -1.57
CA ASP A 69 6.07 -14.96 -0.22
C ASP A 69 6.55 -13.51 -0.11
N MET A 70 5.84 -12.71 0.70
CA MET A 70 6.07 -11.28 0.83
C MET A 70 5.78 -10.79 2.25
N ASP A 71 6.49 -9.75 2.69
CA ASP A 71 6.21 -9.05 3.93
C ASP A 71 5.02 -8.09 3.81
N ILE A 72 4.97 -7.36 2.68
CA ILE A 72 3.99 -6.31 2.42
C ILE A 72 3.38 -6.49 1.03
N TYR A 73 2.05 -6.44 0.96
CA TYR A 73 1.30 -6.30 -0.28
C TYR A 73 0.85 -4.85 -0.46
N ALA A 74 1.20 -4.24 -1.60
CA ALA A 74 0.90 -2.85 -1.91
C ALA A 74 0.02 -2.73 -3.16
N PRO A 75 -1.32 -2.80 -3.04
CA PRO A 75 -2.22 -2.59 -4.16
C PRO A 75 -2.21 -1.13 -4.62
N CYS A 76 -1.77 -0.90 -5.86
CA CYS A 76 -1.73 0.41 -6.54
C CYS A 76 -2.47 0.40 -7.88
N ALA A 77 -3.18 -0.69 -8.19
CA ALA A 77 -4.05 -0.83 -9.36
C ALA A 77 -5.50 -0.47 -9.04
N LEU A 78 -6.41 -0.67 -9.98
CA LEU A 78 -7.85 -0.49 -9.75
C LEU A 78 -8.31 -1.31 -8.56
N GLY A 79 -9.25 -0.76 -7.79
CA GLY A 79 -9.72 -1.29 -6.52
C GLY A 79 -10.33 -2.69 -6.55
N ALA A 80 -10.76 -3.18 -5.38
CA ALA A 80 -11.35 -4.50 -5.15
C ALA A 80 -10.40 -5.69 -5.46
N THR A 81 -9.09 -5.46 -5.36
CA THR A 81 -8.10 -6.54 -5.53
C THR A 81 -8.08 -7.53 -4.36
N ILE A 82 -8.60 -7.11 -3.21
CA ILE A 82 -8.78 -7.97 -2.03
C ILE A 82 -10.25 -8.37 -1.98
N ASN A 83 -10.51 -9.62 -2.35
CA ASN A 83 -11.85 -10.20 -2.50
C ASN A 83 -11.85 -11.68 -2.13
N ASP A 84 -12.98 -12.37 -2.28
CA ASP A 84 -13.14 -13.78 -1.90
C ASP A 84 -12.17 -14.72 -2.62
N ASP A 85 -11.73 -14.37 -3.85
CA ASP A 85 -10.84 -15.21 -4.65
C ASP A 85 -9.35 -15.01 -4.29
N THR A 86 -9.01 -13.86 -3.68
CA THR A 86 -7.60 -13.45 -3.49
C THR A 86 -7.17 -13.41 -2.03
N ILE A 87 -8.07 -13.09 -1.10
CA ILE A 87 -7.75 -12.85 0.31
C ILE A 87 -7.12 -14.07 1.01
N ASP A 88 -7.53 -15.27 0.64
CA ASP A 88 -7.00 -16.49 1.24
C ASP A 88 -5.63 -16.89 0.69
N ARG A 89 -5.24 -16.35 -0.45
CA ARG A 89 -3.94 -16.56 -1.08
C ARG A 89 -2.84 -15.66 -0.49
N LEU A 90 -3.24 -14.52 0.11
CA LEU A 90 -2.30 -13.56 0.69
C LEU A 90 -1.58 -14.13 1.93
N LYS A 91 -0.24 -14.04 1.92
CA LYS A 91 0.65 -14.50 3.00
C LYS A 91 1.42 -13.36 3.65
N CYS A 92 1.12 -12.11 3.30
CA CYS A 92 1.79 -10.94 3.84
C CYS A 92 1.42 -10.63 5.28
N ALA A 93 2.30 -9.92 5.99
CA ALA A 93 1.99 -9.37 7.30
C ALA A 93 1.23 -8.04 7.23
N VAL A 94 1.39 -7.29 6.14
CA VAL A 94 0.83 -5.95 5.97
C VAL A 94 0.25 -5.78 4.58
N ILE A 95 -0.89 -5.10 4.51
CA ILE A 95 -1.45 -4.56 3.27
C ILE A 95 -1.42 -3.03 3.37
N ALA A 96 -0.69 -2.38 2.46
CA ALA A 96 -0.57 -0.93 2.41
C ALA A 96 -0.25 -0.46 0.99
N GLY A 97 -1.21 0.08 0.27
CA GLY A 97 -1.04 0.53 -1.12
C GLY A 97 -1.82 1.80 -1.45
N GLY A 98 -1.53 2.41 -2.58
CA GLY A 98 -2.10 3.69 -2.99
C GLY A 98 -3.46 3.59 -3.72
N ALA A 99 -4.00 2.39 -3.93
CA ALA A 99 -5.30 2.23 -4.59
C ALA A 99 -6.46 2.63 -3.67
N ASN A 100 -7.53 3.15 -4.26
CA ASN A 100 -8.82 3.33 -3.59
C ASN A 100 -9.61 2.03 -3.59
N ASN A 101 -10.50 1.84 -2.61
CA ASN A 101 -11.43 0.71 -2.53
C ASN A 101 -10.71 -0.64 -2.69
N GLN A 102 -9.67 -0.85 -1.91
CA GLN A 102 -8.84 -2.05 -2.00
C GLN A 102 -9.62 -3.32 -1.61
N LEU A 103 -10.52 -3.21 -0.62
CA LEU A 103 -11.41 -4.28 -0.20
C LEU A 103 -12.70 -4.26 -1.03
N LYS A 104 -13.11 -5.39 -1.58
CA LYS A 104 -14.38 -5.52 -2.32
C LYS A 104 -15.60 -5.35 -1.41
N ASP A 105 -15.48 -5.78 -0.16
CA ASP A 105 -16.46 -5.60 0.90
C ASP A 105 -15.68 -5.26 2.18
N GLU A 106 -15.78 -4.00 2.60
CA GLU A 106 -14.98 -3.48 3.72
C GLU A 106 -15.28 -4.23 5.03
N ALA A 107 -16.54 -4.48 5.33
CA ALA A 107 -16.94 -5.14 6.56
C ALA A 107 -16.47 -6.61 6.58
N LYS A 108 -16.75 -7.35 5.50
CA LYS A 108 -16.41 -8.78 5.39
C LYS A 108 -14.90 -8.99 5.32
N HIS A 109 -14.23 -8.35 4.37
CA HIS A 109 -12.80 -8.58 4.14
C HIS A 109 -11.94 -7.95 5.23
N GLY A 110 -12.35 -6.81 5.80
CA GLY A 110 -11.69 -6.23 6.95
C GLY A 110 -11.68 -7.18 8.15
N GLN A 111 -12.81 -7.85 8.43
CA GLN A 111 -12.91 -8.83 9.49
C GLN A 111 -12.03 -10.07 9.20
N ILE A 112 -12.01 -10.56 7.97
CA ILE A 112 -11.15 -11.70 7.59
C ILE A 112 -9.67 -11.34 7.75
N LEU A 113 -9.24 -10.14 7.36
CA LEU A 113 -7.85 -9.71 7.54
C LEU A 113 -7.46 -9.63 9.01
N LEU A 114 -8.37 -9.12 9.86
CA LEU A 114 -8.17 -9.08 11.31
C LEU A 114 -7.98 -10.50 11.88
N GLU A 115 -8.83 -11.43 11.51
CA GLU A 115 -8.77 -12.85 11.95
C GLU A 115 -7.49 -13.55 11.46
N LYS A 116 -7.01 -13.20 10.27
CA LYS A 116 -5.74 -13.70 9.72
C LYS A 116 -4.51 -13.04 10.37
N GLY A 117 -4.69 -12.00 11.20
CA GLY A 117 -3.59 -11.21 11.75
C GLY A 117 -2.84 -10.36 10.74
N ILE A 118 -3.45 -10.09 9.58
CA ILE A 118 -2.89 -9.23 8.54
C ILE A 118 -3.23 -7.78 8.85
N ILE A 119 -2.23 -6.92 9.01
CA ILE A 119 -2.42 -5.49 9.27
C ILE A 119 -2.83 -4.81 7.98
N TYR A 120 -4.05 -4.26 7.96
CA TYR A 120 -4.54 -3.45 6.85
C TYR A 120 -4.44 -1.97 7.18
N ALA A 121 -3.64 -1.23 6.42
CA ALA A 121 -3.62 0.23 6.51
C ALA A 121 -4.79 0.79 5.70
N PRO A 122 -5.76 1.52 6.33
CA PRO A 122 -6.96 1.97 5.63
C PRO A 122 -6.62 2.79 4.39
N ASP A 123 -7.15 2.39 3.25
CA ASP A 123 -6.81 2.99 1.95
C ASP A 123 -7.19 4.46 1.87
N PHE A 124 -8.38 4.84 2.36
CA PHE A 124 -8.85 6.22 2.39
C PHE A 124 -7.93 7.18 3.18
N LEU A 125 -7.12 6.62 4.08
CA LEU A 125 -6.16 7.40 4.85
C LEU A 125 -4.79 7.45 4.17
N ILE A 126 -4.22 6.29 3.81
CA ILE A 126 -2.84 6.25 3.33
C ILE A 126 -2.68 6.81 1.91
N ASN A 127 -3.77 6.92 1.14
CA ASN A 127 -3.79 7.57 -0.17
C ASN A 127 -4.23 9.05 -0.13
N ALA A 128 -4.51 9.61 1.05
CA ALA A 128 -5.03 10.96 1.20
C ALA A 128 -4.08 12.09 0.76
N GLY A 129 -2.81 11.81 0.50
CA GLY A 129 -1.82 12.81 0.06
C GLY A 129 -2.27 13.60 -1.17
N GLY A 130 -2.89 12.93 -2.14
CA GLY A 130 -3.46 13.59 -3.33
C GLY A 130 -4.58 14.56 -3.00
N VAL A 131 -5.50 14.18 -2.11
CA VAL A 131 -6.63 15.02 -1.67
C VAL A 131 -6.12 16.23 -0.89
N ILE A 132 -5.12 16.05 -0.04
CA ILE A 132 -4.48 17.15 0.70
C ILE A 132 -3.87 18.17 -0.27
N ASN A 133 -3.16 17.71 -1.31
CA ASN A 133 -2.57 18.60 -2.30
C ASN A 133 -3.63 19.37 -3.10
N VAL A 134 -4.62 18.67 -3.65
CA VAL A 134 -5.71 19.28 -4.44
C VAL A 134 -6.53 20.24 -3.57
N GLY A 135 -6.82 19.89 -2.32
CA GLY A 135 -7.50 20.78 -1.38
C GLY A 135 -6.74 22.09 -1.16
N ALA A 136 -5.43 22.03 -0.99
CA ALA A 136 -4.59 23.20 -0.84
C ALA A 136 -4.60 24.12 -2.09
N GLU A 137 -4.64 23.53 -3.29
CA GLU A 137 -4.77 24.28 -4.55
C GLU A 137 -6.14 24.95 -4.66
N TYR A 138 -7.21 24.20 -4.36
CA TYR A 138 -8.59 24.66 -4.51
C TYR A 138 -8.95 25.81 -3.57
N PHE A 139 -8.57 25.74 -2.29
CA PHE A 139 -8.86 26.77 -1.30
C PHE A 139 -7.94 28.01 -1.37
N GLY A 140 -6.95 27.99 -2.26
CA GLY A 140 -6.00 29.08 -2.45
C GLY A 140 -4.89 29.10 -1.39
N GLY A 141 -3.81 29.83 -1.71
CA GLY A 141 -2.68 29.90 -0.80
C GLY A 141 -1.82 28.62 -0.77
N TYR A 142 -1.75 27.88 -1.87
CA TYR A 142 -0.91 26.69 -1.99
C TYR A 142 0.51 26.95 -1.46
N ASN A 143 0.90 26.14 -0.49
CA ASN A 143 2.24 26.12 0.07
C ASN A 143 2.71 24.68 0.19
N ARG A 144 3.74 24.35 -0.58
CA ARG A 144 4.28 22.99 -0.65
C ARG A 144 4.73 22.45 0.70
N GLU A 145 5.36 23.28 1.53
CA GLU A 145 5.83 22.83 2.85
C GLU A 145 4.67 22.50 3.79
N ILE A 146 3.59 23.28 3.72
CA ILE A 146 2.38 23.02 4.52
C ILE A 146 1.73 21.70 4.05
N VAL A 147 1.62 21.50 2.73
CA VAL A 147 1.06 20.27 2.15
C VAL A 147 1.87 19.04 2.58
N TYR A 148 3.20 19.11 2.52
CA TYR A 148 4.06 18.02 2.99
C TYR A 148 3.89 17.74 4.48
N LYS A 149 3.88 18.76 5.33
CA LYS A 149 3.64 18.60 6.78
C LYS A 149 2.27 18.00 7.09
N GLN A 150 1.25 18.30 6.29
CA GLN A 150 -0.06 17.68 6.44
C GLN A 150 -0.04 16.21 6.01
N ALA A 151 0.64 15.89 4.90
CA ALA A 151 0.79 14.52 4.44
C ALA A 151 1.60 13.65 5.43
N GLU A 152 2.61 14.19 6.08
CA GLU A 152 3.38 13.50 7.13
C GLU A 152 2.50 13.04 8.31
N LYS A 153 1.46 13.80 8.65
CA LYS A 153 0.50 13.42 9.71
C LYS A 153 -0.29 12.14 9.41
N ILE A 154 -0.34 11.72 8.13
CA ILE A 154 -0.95 10.46 7.74
C ILE A 154 -0.30 9.31 8.51
N TYR A 155 1.01 9.35 8.70
CA TYR A 155 1.75 8.33 9.45
C TYR A 155 1.24 8.18 10.89
N ASP A 156 1.16 9.28 11.64
CA ASP A 156 0.72 9.27 13.03
C ASP A 156 -0.75 8.85 13.17
N THR A 157 -1.60 9.33 12.24
CA THR A 157 -3.02 8.97 12.20
C THR A 157 -3.19 7.48 11.88
N CYS A 158 -2.44 6.95 10.93
CA CYS A 158 -2.45 5.53 10.58
C CYS A 158 -2.03 4.68 11.80
N LEU A 159 -0.94 5.04 12.44
CA LEU A 159 -0.45 4.33 13.62
C LEU A 159 -1.47 4.37 14.78
N TYR A 160 -2.13 5.50 14.99
CA TYR A 160 -3.20 5.62 15.97
C TYR A 160 -4.37 4.68 15.67
N ILE A 161 -4.86 4.64 14.41
CA ILE A 161 -5.95 3.77 13.98
C ILE A 161 -5.56 2.30 14.17
N LEU A 162 -4.38 1.89 13.73
CA LEU A 162 -3.90 0.51 13.87
C LEU A 162 -3.76 0.08 15.33
N ASN A 163 -3.33 0.98 16.23
CA ASN A 163 -3.26 0.69 17.65
C ASN A 163 -4.65 0.58 18.28
N LYS A 164 -5.61 1.39 17.84
CA LYS A 164 -7.00 1.32 18.28
C LYS A 164 -7.66 0.03 17.80
N SER A 165 -7.49 -0.31 16.52
CA SER A 165 -7.96 -1.57 15.93
C SER A 165 -7.52 -2.79 16.74
N GLU A 166 -6.22 -2.88 17.06
CA GLU A 166 -5.69 -3.97 17.89
C GLU A 166 -6.28 -3.98 19.31
N LYS A 167 -6.33 -2.82 19.98
CA LYS A 167 -6.83 -2.70 21.35
C LYS A 167 -8.31 -3.08 21.47
N GLU A 168 -9.12 -2.70 20.50
CA GLU A 168 -10.57 -2.90 20.48
C GLU A 168 -10.98 -4.18 19.75
N ASN A 169 -10.01 -4.85 19.12
CA ASN A 169 -10.21 -6.05 18.28
C ASN A 169 -11.29 -5.84 17.20
N ILE A 170 -11.16 -4.74 16.46
CA ILE A 170 -12.02 -4.36 15.34
C ILE A 170 -11.17 -4.09 14.09
N PRO A 171 -11.73 -4.24 12.86
CA PRO A 171 -11.02 -3.84 11.65
C PRO A 171 -10.59 -2.36 11.68
N ALA A 172 -9.46 -2.05 11.02
CA ALA A 172 -8.89 -0.71 10.97
C ALA A 172 -9.61 0.20 9.95
#